data_a2d31f0c863eaaf4287d34b1d710bf7b
#
_entry.id   a2d31f0c863eaaf4287d34b1d710bf7b
#
_cell.length_a   1.000
_cell.length_b   1.000
_cell.length_c   1.000
_cell.angle_alpha   90.00
_cell.angle_beta   90.00
_cell.angle_gamma   90.00
#
_symmetry.space_group_name_H-M   'P 1'
#
loop_
_entity.id
_entity.type
_entity.pdbx_description
1 polymer ?
#
loop_
_entity_poly.entity_id
_entity_poly.type
_entity_poly.pdbx_seq_one_letter_code
_entity_poly.pdbx_strand_id
1 'polypeptide(L)' 'TERAWKLIVWNDEVNTFDWVIQALMEICGHTQEQAEQCTLIIHYKGSYAVLEGEYEKLHQQCLQILDRGINATVESVTT' A
#
# COMPACT_ATOMS: atom_id res chain seq x y z
N THR A 1 -17.53 3.24 -10.29
CA THR A 1 -16.99 2.46 -11.36
C THR A 1 -15.90 1.52 -10.87
N GLU A 2 -15.31 0.81 -11.79
CA GLU A 2 -14.38 -0.26 -11.44
C GLU A 2 -13.08 0.23 -10.83
N ARG A 3 -12.68 1.48 -11.11
CA ARG A 3 -11.44 2.00 -10.58
C ARG A 3 -11.63 3.00 -9.46
N ALA A 4 -12.73 2.84 -8.76
CA ALA A 4 -13.11 3.80 -7.72
C ALA A 4 -12.56 3.44 -6.34
N TRP A 5 -11.48 2.64 -6.26
CA TRP A 5 -10.94 2.18 -5.00
C TRP A 5 -9.44 2.45 -4.93
N LYS A 6 -8.93 2.57 -3.73
CA LYS A 6 -7.50 2.77 -3.52
C LYS A 6 -7.03 1.90 -2.36
N LEU A 7 -5.79 1.46 -2.48
CA LEU A 7 -5.11 0.67 -1.44
C LEU A 7 -4.22 1.61 -0.65
N ILE A 8 -4.50 1.74 0.63
CA ILE A 8 -3.77 2.66 1.51
C ILE A 8 -2.92 1.84 2.46
N VAL A 9 -1.64 2.20 2.53
CA VAL A 9 -0.71 1.62 3.50
C VAL A 9 -0.46 2.64 4.59
N TRP A 10 -0.52 2.19 5.83
CA TRP A 10 -0.42 3.05 7.00
C TRP A 10 0.93 2.88 7.66
N ASN A 11 1.48 3.97 8.14
CA ASN A 11 2.74 3.94 8.87
C ASN A 11 2.57 3.26 10.22
N ASP A 12 3.60 2.56 10.65
CA ASP A 12 3.70 2.06 12.01
C ASP A 12 5.16 2.13 12.42
N GLU A 13 5.44 1.80 13.68
CA GLU A 13 6.78 1.92 14.22
C GLU A 13 7.49 0.60 14.34
N VAL A 14 6.87 -0.47 13.83
CA VAL A 14 7.43 -1.82 13.92
C VAL A 14 8.16 -2.22 12.65
N ASN A 15 7.57 -1.88 11.48
CA ASN A 15 8.11 -2.31 10.21
C ASN A 15 9.24 -1.40 9.75
N THR A 16 10.33 -2.00 9.27
CA THR A 16 11.45 -1.24 8.71
C THR A 16 11.09 -0.74 7.32
N PHE A 17 11.84 0.29 6.86
CA PHE A 17 11.69 0.79 5.50
C PHE A 17 11.91 -0.33 4.49
N ASP A 18 12.97 -1.12 4.68
CA ASP A 18 13.30 -2.18 3.73
C ASP A 18 12.18 -3.21 3.63
N TRP A 19 11.55 -3.53 4.74
CA TRP A 19 10.46 -4.50 4.74
C TRP A 19 9.25 -3.97 3.97
N VAL A 20 8.91 -2.70 4.17
CA VAL A 20 7.79 -2.09 3.46
C VAL A 20 8.11 -1.96 1.98
N ILE A 21 9.33 -1.54 1.64
CA ILE A 21 9.76 -1.43 0.25
C ILE A 21 9.63 -2.78 -0.45
N GLN A 22 10.11 -3.83 0.19
CA GLN A 22 10.05 -5.17 -0.40
C GLN A 22 8.61 -5.61 -0.61
N ALA A 23 7.74 -5.36 0.37
CA ALA A 23 6.34 -5.73 0.24
C ALA A 23 5.67 -5.02 -0.94
N LEU A 24 5.94 -3.72 -1.10
CA LEU A 24 5.36 -2.96 -2.19
C LEU A 24 5.85 -3.47 -3.55
N MET A 25 7.13 -3.86 -3.62
CA MET A 25 7.66 -4.40 -4.86
C MET A 25 7.03 -5.76 -5.19
N GLU A 26 6.92 -6.64 -4.22
CA GLU A 26 6.48 -8.00 -4.46
C GLU A 26 4.97 -8.13 -4.59
N ILE A 27 4.23 -7.34 -3.84
CA ILE A 27 2.78 -7.46 -3.84
C ILE A 27 2.15 -6.50 -4.85
N CYS A 28 2.61 -5.26 -4.87
CA CYS A 28 2.00 -4.22 -5.69
C CYS A 28 2.66 -4.06 -7.05
N GLY A 29 3.82 -4.70 -7.25
CA GLY A 29 4.50 -4.62 -8.53
C GLY A 29 5.23 -3.31 -8.76
N HIS A 30 5.48 -2.54 -7.71
CA HIS A 30 6.23 -1.29 -7.83
C HIS A 30 7.70 -1.58 -8.16
N THR A 31 8.30 -0.68 -8.93
CA THR A 31 9.76 -0.69 -9.05
C THR A 31 10.36 -0.33 -7.70
N GLN A 32 11.65 -0.61 -7.54
CA GLN A 32 12.32 -0.23 -6.29
C GLN A 32 12.18 1.27 -6.02
N GLU A 33 12.38 2.08 -7.05
CA GLU A 33 12.28 3.52 -6.90
C GLU A 33 10.88 3.96 -6.47
N GLN A 34 9.85 3.39 -7.09
CA GLN A 34 8.47 3.71 -6.72
C GLN A 34 8.18 3.28 -5.29
N ALA A 35 8.66 2.09 -4.90
CA ALA A 35 8.42 1.58 -3.56
C ALA A 35 9.12 2.45 -2.52
N GLU A 36 10.33 2.92 -2.83
CA GLU A 36 11.05 3.81 -1.92
C GLU A 36 10.29 5.13 -1.74
N GLN A 37 9.80 5.70 -2.83
CA GLN A 37 9.03 6.93 -2.76
C GLN A 37 7.77 6.76 -1.94
N CYS A 38 7.04 5.69 -2.17
CA CYS A 38 5.82 5.41 -1.41
C CYS A 38 6.13 5.25 0.07
N THR A 39 7.21 4.54 0.40
CA THR A 39 7.58 4.28 1.79
C THR A 39 7.92 5.58 2.50
N LEU A 40 8.63 6.50 1.83
CA LEU A 40 8.93 7.80 2.41
C LEU A 40 7.65 8.60 2.69
N ILE A 41 6.73 8.60 1.73
CA ILE A 41 5.48 9.34 1.91
C ILE A 41 4.67 8.75 3.06
N ILE A 42 4.60 7.42 3.15
CA ILE A 42 3.91 6.76 4.26
C ILE A 42 4.52 7.19 5.58
N HIS A 43 5.84 7.23 5.65
CA HIS A 43 6.52 7.59 6.89
C HIS A 43 6.22 9.03 7.31
N TYR A 44 6.29 9.96 6.36
CA TYR A 44 6.14 11.37 6.68
C TYR A 44 4.70 11.81 6.87
N LYS A 45 3.77 11.22 6.10
CA LYS A 45 2.38 11.64 6.15
C LYS A 45 1.50 10.73 7.00
N GLY A 46 2.00 9.57 7.38
CA GLY A 46 1.23 8.61 8.17
C GLY A 46 0.51 7.57 7.35
N SER A 47 0.24 7.85 6.08
CA SER A 47 -0.39 6.90 5.19
C SER A 47 -0.26 7.40 3.75
N TYR A 48 -0.45 6.47 2.80
CA TYR A 48 -0.41 6.84 1.39
C TYR A 48 -1.15 5.80 0.57
N ALA A 49 -1.88 6.26 -0.45
CA ALA A 49 -2.54 5.38 -1.39
C ALA A 49 -1.51 4.90 -2.41
N VAL A 50 -1.10 3.65 -2.30
CA VAL A 50 -0.02 3.12 -3.13
C VAL A 50 -0.53 2.57 -4.46
N LEU A 51 -1.83 2.25 -4.56
CA LEU A 51 -2.44 1.75 -5.79
C LEU A 51 -3.89 2.22 -5.86
N GLU A 52 -4.39 2.32 -7.11
CA GLU A 52 -5.81 2.53 -7.37
C GLU A 52 -6.28 1.48 -8.36
N GLY A 53 -7.54 1.09 -8.29
CA GLY A 53 -8.08 0.10 -9.20
C GLY A 53 -9.38 -0.50 -8.72
N GLU A 54 -9.61 -1.73 -9.14
CA GLU A 54 -10.81 -2.49 -8.79
C GLU A 54 -10.73 -3.02 -7.37
N TYR A 55 -11.86 -3.09 -6.71
CA TYR A 55 -11.92 -3.53 -5.33
C TYR A 55 -11.33 -4.93 -5.14
N GLU A 56 -11.74 -5.88 -5.97
CA GLU A 56 -11.32 -7.28 -5.79
C GLU A 56 -9.81 -7.42 -5.82
N LYS A 57 -9.18 -6.79 -6.79
CA LYS A 57 -7.73 -6.88 -6.91
C LYS A 57 -7.04 -6.21 -5.73
N LEU A 58 -7.50 -5.02 -5.37
CA LEU A 58 -6.89 -4.29 -4.26
C LEU A 58 -7.12 -5.00 -2.94
N HIS A 59 -8.28 -5.63 -2.80
CA HIS A 59 -8.58 -6.39 -1.59
C HIS A 59 -7.59 -7.55 -1.40
N GLN A 60 -7.30 -8.28 -2.48
CA GLN A 60 -6.35 -9.39 -2.43
C GLN A 60 -4.96 -8.89 -2.06
N GLN A 61 -4.54 -7.79 -2.67
CA GLN A 61 -3.23 -7.20 -2.36
C GLN A 61 -3.18 -6.69 -0.93
N CYS A 62 -4.28 -6.12 -0.44
CA CYS A 62 -4.38 -5.66 0.93
C CYS A 62 -4.18 -6.82 1.92
N LEU A 63 -4.83 -7.95 1.65
CA LEU A 63 -4.68 -9.11 2.51
C LEU A 63 -3.24 -9.60 2.55
N GLN A 64 -2.54 -9.55 1.41
CA GLN A 64 -1.14 -9.95 1.36
C GLN A 64 -0.25 -8.98 2.16
N ILE A 65 -0.54 -7.70 2.10
CA ILE A 65 0.23 -6.71 2.88
C ILE A 65 -0.02 -6.91 4.36
N LEU A 66 -1.27 -7.11 4.75
CA LEU A 66 -1.61 -7.38 6.15
C LEU A 66 -0.93 -8.65 6.65
N ASP A 67 -0.80 -9.65 5.78
CA ASP A 67 -0.15 -10.90 6.14
C ASP A 67 1.33 -10.70 6.44
N ARG A 68 1.92 -9.64 5.94
CA ARG A 68 3.31 -9.29 6.24
C ARG A 68 3.45 -8.43 7.49
N GLY A 69 2.35 -8.18 8.18
CA GLY A 69 2.37 -7.37 9.40
C GLY A 69 2.36 -5.88 9.14
N ILE A 70 2.04 -5.46 7.92
CA ILE A 70 1.95 -4.06 7.55
C ILE A 70 0.48 -3.68 7.50
N ASN A 71 0.12 -2.55 8.12
CA ASN A 71 -1.26 -2.13 8.17
C ASN A 71 -1.70 -1.53 6.83
N ALA A 72 -2.83 -1.99 6.31
CA ALA A 72 -3.33 -1.53 5.04
C ALA A 72 -4.86 -1.61 5.01
N THR A 73 -5.47 -0.74 4.22
CA THR A 73 -6.92 -0.72 4.03
C THR A 73 -7.24 -0.44 2.57
N VAL A 74 -8.46 -0.83 2.15
CA VAL A 74 -8.97 -0.48 0.83
C VAL A 74 -10.14 0.48 1.05
N GLU A 75 -10.08 1.64 0.39
CA GLU A 75 -11.09 2.68 0.58
C GLU A 75 -11.58 3.19 -0.76
N SER A 76 -12.82 3.69 -0.76
CA SER A 76 -13.40 4.28 -1.95
C SER A 76 -12.73 5.63 -2.23
N VAL A 77 -12.49 5.93 -3.51
CA VAL A 77 -11.97 7.24 -3.89
C VAL A 77 -13.08 8.24 -4.13
N THR A 78 -14.32 7.78 -4.22
CA THR A 78 -15.44 8.69 -4.46
C THR A 78 -15.73 9.51 -3.22
N THR A 79 -16.18 10.71 -3.44
CA THR A 79 -16.54 11.59 -2.35
C THR A 79 -18.05 11.62 -2.16
#